data_63952bad4d63dbdc0aa88318553ad9e4
#
_entry.id   63952bad4d63dbdc0aa88318553ad9e4
#
_cell.length_a   1.000
_cell.length_b   1.000
_cell.length_c   1.000
_cell.angle_alpha   90.00
_cell.angle_beta   90.00
_cell.angle_gamma   90.00
#
_symmetry.space_group_name_H-M   'P 1'
#
loop_
_entity.id
_entity.type
_entity.pdbx_description
1 polymer ?
#
loop_
_entity_poly.entity_id
_entity_poly.type
_entity_poly.pdbx_seq_one_letter_code
_entity_poly.pdbx_strand_id
1 'polypeptide(L)'
;LLIGVFGRIWSSLYIEGNKTNNLITGGIYSLSRNPLYFFSFLLLLSYCFVIKSLVVVGLSLLFWLLIYPRTIKHEEEKLLKIHGDKYLEYYNKTPKIIPNFFLFQKNDKRYKIDISIRNIERVLVESFGFILFYKKIRFLNYLHYSDILLSFFIIY
;
A
#
# COMPACT_ATOMS: atom_id res chain seq x y z
N LEU A 1 7.69 7.09 -4.25
CA LEU A 1 8.03 5.95 -3.42
C LEU A 1 8.00 6.28 -1.92
N LEU A 2 8.82 7.23 -1.43
CA LEU A 2 8.91 7.57 0.00
C LEU A 2 7.57 7.93 0.63
N ILE A 3 6.76 8.78 0.00
CA ILE A 3 5.42 9.14 0.48
C ILE A 3 4.54 7.88 0.65
N GLY A 4 4.59 6.95 -0.29
CA GLY A 4 3.86 5.69 -0.20
C GLY A 4 4.31 4.83 0.97
N VAL A 5 5.63 4.70 1.18
CA VAL A 5 6.22 3.93 2.29
C VAL A 5 5.83 4.54 3.64
N PHE A 6 6.11 5.83 3.85
CA PHE A 6 5.80 6.50 5.12
C PHE A 6 4.30 6.52 5.42
N GLY A 7 3.47 6.81 4.43
CA GLY A 7 2.02 6.81 4.61
C GLY A 7 1.47 5.43 4.94
N ARG A 8 2.03 4.37 4.34
CA ARG A 8 1.65 2.99 4.64
C ARG A 8 2.08 2.57 6.04
N ILE A 9 3.32 2.89 6.45
CA ILE A 9 3.78 2.67 7.83
C ILE A 9 2.86 3.40 8.80
N TRP A 10 2.61 4.69 8.57
CA TRP A 10 1.75 5.49 9.43
C TRP A 10 0.35 4.90 9.54
N SER A 11 -0.25 4.48 8.42
CA SER A 11 -1.58 3.87 8.41
C SER A 11 -1.62 2.53 9.17
N SER A 12 -0.58 1.70 9.01
CA SER A 12 -0.51 0.39 9.67
C SER A 12 -0.32 0.48 11.18
N LEU A 13 0.44 1.48 11.67
CA LEU A 13 0.63 1.72 13.08
C LEU A 13 -0.67 2.02 13.85
N TYR A 14 -1.66 2.64 13.18
CA TYR A 14 -2.97 2.88 13.78
C TYR A 14 -3.85 1.64 13.85
N ILE A 15 -3.75 0.75 12.87
CA ILE A 15 -4.59 -0.48 12.81
C ILE A 15 -4.07 -1.54 13.76
N GLU A 16 -2.75 -1.67 13.89
CA GLU A 16 -2.14 -2.72 14.67
C GLU A 16 -2.40 -2.53 16.17
N GLY A 17 -2.83 -3.60 16.82
CA GLY A 17 -3.28 -3.52 18.21
C GLY A 17 -4.76 -3.10 18.41
N ASN A 18 -5.41 -2.53 17.37
CA ASN A 18 -6.80 -2.08 17.45
C ASN A 18 -7.72 -2.77 16.43
N LYS A 19 -7.23 -3.80 15.72
CA LYS A 19 -7.99 -4.54 14.70
C LYS A 19 -9.30 -5.07 15.31
N THR A 20 -10.42 -4.62 14.76
CA THR A 20 -11.80 -5.05 15.04
C THR A 20 -12.42 -4.57 16.35
N ASN A 21 -11.67 -4.34 17.41
CA ASN A 21 -12.24 -3.99 18.72
C ASN A 21 -12.58 -2.50 18.86
N ASN A 22 -11.82 -1.64 18.18
CA ASN A 22 -12.01 -0.19 18.23
C ASN A 22 -12.14 0.39 16.83
N LEU A 23 -13.18 1.21 16.63
CA LEU A 23 -13.30 2.00 15.40
C LEU A 23 -12.32 3.16 15.44
N ILE A 24 -11.36 3.17 14.51
CA ILE A 24 -10.37 4.23 14.37
C ILE A 24 -10.90 5.24 13.36
N THR A 25 -11.13 6.48 13.82
CA THR A 25 -11.68 7.57 13.00
C THR A 25 -10.80 8.81 12.96
N GLY A 26 -9.76 8.86 13.82
CA GLY A 26 -8.85 10.00 13.94
C GLY A 26 -7.50 9.80 13.25
N GLY A 27 -6.67 10.85 13.26
CA GLY A 27 -5.37 10.84 12.62
C GLY A 27 -5.47 10.66 11.11
N ILE A 28 -4.69 9.76 10.53
CA ILE A 28 -4.70 9.49 9.08
C ILE A 28 -6.05 8.93 8.59
N TYR A 29 -6.80 8.27 9.48
CA TYR A 29 -8.14 7.72 9.18
C TYR A 29 -9.24 8.80 9.16
N SER A 30 -8.99 10.01 9.66
CA SER A 30 -9.90 11.15 9.44
C SER A 30 -9.82 11.70 8.01
N LEU A 31 -8.69 11.50 7.35
CA LEU A 31 -8.48 11.97 5.97
C LEU A 31 -9.11 11.06 4.93
N SER A 32 -9.10 9.76 5.17
CA SER A 32 -9.65 8.72 4.30
C SER A 32 -10.01 7.50 5.14
N ARG A 33 -11.08 6.79 4.76
CA ARG A 33 -11.47 5.53 5.43
C ARG A 33 -10.49 4.40 5.17
N ASN A 34 -9.81 4.45 4.02
CA ASN A 34 -8.93 3.40 3.54
C ASN A 34 -7.53 3.93 3.16
N PRO A 35 -6.81 4.63 4.06
CA PRO A 35 -5.53 5.26 3.73
C PRO A 35 -4.46 4.24 3.39
N LEU A 36 -4.47 3.05 3.99
CA LEU A 36 -3.54 1.97 3.68
C LEU A 36 -3.58 1.59 2.21
N TYR A 37 -4.77 1.48 1.61
CA TYR A 37 -4.95 1.16 0.19
C TYR A 37 -4.53 2.31 -0.71
N PHE A 38 -4.75 3.56 -0.31
CA PHE A 38 -4.27 4.73 -1.04
C PHE A 38 -2.75 4.75 -1.14
N PHE A 39 -2.05 4.56 -0.02
CA PHE A 39 -0.57 4.53 -0.03
C PHE A 39 -0.01 3.29 -0.74
N SER A 40 -0.70 2.16 -0.70
CA SER A 40 -0.35 0.99 -1.51
C SER A 40 -0.45 1.27 -3.01
N PHE A 41 -1.45 2.05 -3.43
CA PHE A 41 -1.58 2.49 -4.82
C PHE A 41 -0.44 3.44 -5.23
N LEU A 42 -0.05 4.37 -4.37
CA LEU A 42 1.12 5.24 -4.63
C LEU A 42 2.42 4.44 -4.76
N LEU A 43 2.60 3.38 -3.97
CA LEU A 43 3.72 2.46 -4.11
C LEU A 43 3.68 1.74 -5.46
N LEU A 44 2.52 1.20 -5.84
CA LEU A 44 2.33 0.54 -7.13
C LEU A 44 2.70 1.47 -8.29
N LEU A 45 2.20 2.70 -8.29
CA LEU A 45 2.56 3.71 -9.30
C LEU A 45 4.07 3.97 -9.34
N SER A 46 4.70 4.08 -8.16
CA SER A 46 6.15 4.29 -8.08
C SER A 46 6.93 3.14 -8.71
N TYR A 47 6.48 1.90 -8.54
CA TYR A 47 7.09 0.73 -9.18
C TYR A 47 6.88 0.73 -10.69
N CYS A 48 5.71 1.13 -11.16
CA CYS A 48 5.41 1.27 -12.57
C CYS A 48 6.40 2.22 -13.28
N PHE A 49 6.74 3.36 -12.63
CA PHE A 49 7.75 4.30 -13.15
C PHE A 49 9.15 3.69 -13.23
N VAL A 50 9.51 2.79 -12.32
CA VAL A 50 10.84 2.13 -12.31
C VAL A 50 10.92 1.06 -13.39
N ILE A 51 9.87 0.28 -13.59
CA ILE A 51 9.86 -0.87 -14.51
C ILE A 51 9.89 -0.44 -15.97
N LYS A 52 9.29 0.72 -16.31
CA LYS A 52 9.21 1.27 -17.68
C LYS A 52 8.57 0.32 -18.71
N SER A 53 7.71 -0.61 -18.27
CA SER A 53 6.99 -1.54 -19.13
C SER A 53 5.49 -1.26 -19.09
N LEU A 54 4.92 -0.83 -20.21
CA LEU A 54 3.48 -0.54 -20.33
C LEU A 54 2.61 -1.77 -20.04
N VAL A 55 3.07 -2.95 -20.40
CA VAL A 55 2.34 -4.21 -20.14
C VAL A 55 2.25 -4.46 -18.64
N VAL A 56 3.37 -4.34 -17.92
CA VAL A 56 3.41 -4.54 -16.46
C VAL A 56 2.57 -3.48 -15.76
N VAL A 57 2.63 -2.23 -16.21
CA VAL A 57 1.78 -1.14 -15.68
C VAL A 57 0.31 -1.48 -15.87
N GLY A 58 -0.10 -1.85 -17.08
CA GLY A 58 -1.49 -2.19 -17.40
C GLY A 58 -2.01 -3.36 -16.57
N LEU A 59 -1.24 -4.44 -16.47
CA LEU A 59 -1.61 -5.61 -15.66
C LEU A 59 -1.69 -5.27 -14.17
N SER A 60 -0.77 -4.47 -13.65
CA SER A 60 -0.77 -4.06 -12.24
C SER A 60 -1.96 -3.17 -11.89
N LEU A 61 -2.31 -2.23 -12.75
CA LEU A 61 -3.49 -1.38 -12.58
C LEU A 61 -4.78 -2.19 -12.68
N LEU A 62 -4.88 -3.11 -13.64
CA LEU A 62 -6.02 -4.00 -13.78
C LEU A 62 -6.21 -4.86 -12.52
N PHE A 63 -5.14 -5.47 -12.04
CA PHE A 63 -5.16 -6.25 -10.80
C PHE A 63 -5.62 -5.41 -9.60
N TRP A 64 -5.10 -4.18 -9.47
CA TRP A 64 -5.49 -3.27 -8.41
C TRP A 64 -6.99 -2.93 -8.48
N LEU A 65 -7.49 -2.57 -9.66
CA LEU A 65 -8.90 -2.22 -9.89
C LEU A 65 -9.86 -3.39 -9.64
N LEU A 66 -9.44 -4.62 -9.91
CA LEU A 66 -10.30 -5.79 -9.72
C LEU A 66 -10.34 -6.27 -8.26
N ILE A 67 -9.21 -6.22 -7.55
CA ILE A 67 -9.10 -6.82 -6.22
C ILE A 67 -9.41 -5.82 -5.11
N TYR A 68 -8.78 -4.64 -5.12
CA TYR A 68 -8.89 -3.72 -3.99
C TYR A 68 -10.31 -3.19 -3.72
N PRO A 69 -11.14 -2.84 -4.73
CA PRO A 69 -12.50 -2.38 -4.45
C PRO A 69 -13.36 -3.43 -3.76
N ARG A 70 -13.16 -4.72 -4.11
CA ARG A 70 -13.87 -5.84 -3.47
C ARG A 70 -13.41 -6.04 -2.04
N THR A 71 -12.11 -6.01 -1.80
CA THR A 71 -11.52 -6.12 -0.46
C THR A 71 -11.98 -4.99 0.46
N ILE A 72 -11.92 -3.74 -0.03
CA ILE A 72 -12.40 -2.57 0.71
C ILE A 72 -13.88 -2.71 1.05
N LYS A 73 -14.72 -3.11 0.09
CA LYS A 73 -16.14 -3.30 0.32
C LYS A 73 -16.39 -4.34 1.43
N HIS A 74 -15.70 -5.46 1.38
CA HIS A 74 -15.83 -6.51 2.40
C HIS A 74 -15.38 -6.03 3.79
N GLU A 75 -14.30 -5.26 3.88
CA GLU A 75 -13.84 -4.67 5.14
C GLU A 75 -14.83 -3.64 5.67
N GLU A 76 -15.37 -2.75 4.83
CA GLU A 76 -16.38 -1.76 5.21
C GLU A 76 -17.67 -2.42 5.70
N GLU A 77 -18.13 -3.48 5.03
CA GLU A 77 -19.30 -4.27 5.48
C GLU A 77 -19.06 -4.94 6.85
N LYS A 78 -17.86 -5.46 7.07
CA LYS A 78 -17.47 -6.03 8.37
C LYS A 78 -17.46 -4.97 9.46
N LEU A 79 -16.88 -3.80 9.21
CA LEU A 79 -16.86 -2.70 10.17
C LEU A 79 -18.27 -2.19 10.48
N LEU A 80 -19.15 -2.12 9.48
CA LEU A 80 -20.55 -1.74 9.66
C LEU A 80 -21.30 -2.74 10.56
N LYS A 81 -21.07 -4.04 10.36
CA LYS A 81 -21.68 -5.09 11.21
C LYS A 81 -21.22 -5.01 12.67
N ILE A 82 -19.96 -4.64 12.91
CA ILE A 82 -19.39 -4.60 14.26
C ILE A 82 -19.73 -3.29 14.99
N HIS A 83 -19.70 -2.16 14.30
CA HIS A 83 -19.78 -0.82 14.91
C HIS A 83 -21.09 -0.09 14.63
N GLY A 84 -21.94 -0.59 13.73
CA GLY A 84 -23.29 -0.06 13.46
C GLY A 84 -23.29 1.43 13.11
N ASP A 85 -24.15 2.18 13.81
CA ASP A 85 -24.38 3.62 13.55
C ASP A 85 -23.11 4.47 13.68
N LYS A 86 -22.18 4.12 14.57
CA LYS A 86 -20.90 4.83 14.71
C LYS A 86 -20.06 4.75 13.45
N TYR A 87 -20.08 3.59 12.79
CA TYR A 87 -19.39 3.43 11.52
C TYR A 87 -20.12 4.17 10.39
N LEU A 88 -21.45 4.18 10.40
CA LEU A 88 -22.26 4.88 9.41
C LEU A 88 -22.02 6.39 9.43
N GLU A 89 -21.92 6.98 10.62
CA GLU A 89 -21.56 8.40 10.79
C GLU A 89 -20.18 8.70 10.22
N TYR A 90 -19.19 7.87 10.53
CA TYR A 90 -17.84 7.98 9.98
C TYR A 90 -17.81 7.78 8.46
N TYR A 91 -18.59 6.80 7.96
CA TYR A 91 -18.73 6.50 6.53
C TYR A 91 -19.21 7.72 5.73
N ASN A 92 -20.19 8.45 6.25
CA ASN A 92 -20.78 9.62 5.58
C ASN A 92 -19.87 10.86 5.61
N LYS A 93 -19.01 10.99 6.62
CA LYS A 93 -18.12 12.16 6.80
C LYS A 93 -16.78 12.03 6.09
N THR A 94 -16.29 10.80 5.94
CA THR A 94 -14.90 10.57 5.51
C THR A 94 -14.86 9.96 4.12
N PRO A 95 -14.04 10.48 3.19
CA PRO A 95 -13.92 9.94 1.84
C PRO A 95 -13.36 8.51 1.83
N LYS A 96 -13.71 7.74 0.79
CA LYS A 96 -13.41 6.30 0.72
C LYS A 96 -11.92 6.00 0.61
N ILE A 97 -11.21 6.62 -0.36
CA ILE A 97 -9.81 6.30 -0.69
C ILE A 97 -8.95 7.55 -0.77
N ILE A 98 -9.36 8.57 -1.54
CA ILE A 98 -8.56 9.77 -1.76
C ILE A 98 -8.60 10.63 -0.50
N PRO A 99 -7.44 10.92 0.14
CA PRO A 99 -7.41 11.70 1.37
C PRO A 99 -7.89 13.14 1.15
N ASN A 100 -8.76 13.61 2.04
CA ASN A 100 -9.11 15.02 2.14
C ASN A 100 -8.41 15.64 3.35
N PHE A 101 -7.37 16.42 3.10
CA PHE A 101 -6.53 16.99 4.16
C PHE A 101 -7.26 18.03 5.02
N PHE A 102 -8.36 18.62 4.55
CA PHE A 102 -9.18 19.55 5.34
C PHE A 102 -9.96 18.87 6.46
N LEU A 103 -10.10 17.53 6.42
CA LEU A 103 -10.82 16.74 7.44
C LEU A 103 -9.89 16.27 8.56
N PHE A 104 -8.64 16.73 8.61
CA PHE A 104 -7.72 16.26 9.63
C PHE A 104 -8.23 16.53 11.03
N GLN A 105 -8.43 15.48 11.79
CA GLN A 105 -8.79 15.52 13.20
C GLN A 105 -7.72 14.83 14.02
N LYS A 106 -7.20 15.56 15.02
CA LYS A 106 -6.27 14.98 15.97
C LYS A 106 -6.94 13.81 16.69
N ASN A 107 -6.20 12.78 16.91
CA ASN A 107 -6.71 11.61 17.59
C ASN A 107 -6.77 11.88 19.10
N ASP A 108 -7.97 12.10 19.66
CA ASP A 108 -8.16 12.35 21.09
C ASP A 108 -8.04 11.07 21.94
N LYS A 109 -8.22 9.91 21.31
CA LYS A 109 -8.04 8.64 21.99
C LYS A 109 -6.58 8.21 21.86
N ARG A 110 -5.91 7.97 22.97
CA ARG A 110 -4.61 7.29 23.00
C ARG A 110 -4.82 5.84 22.55
N TYR A 111 -4.85 5.61 21.24
CA TYR A 111 -4.70 4.25 20.73
C TYR A 111 -3.30 3.77 21.11
N LYS A 112 -3.20 2.55 21.61
CA LYS A 112 -1.89 1.91 21.75
C LYS A 112 -1.31 1.78 20.36
N ILE A 113 -0.39 2.69 20.01
CA ILE A 113 0.42 2.56 18.80
C ILE A 113 1.40 1.44 19.14
N ASP A 114 1.09 0.25 18.68
CA ASP A 114 2.02 -0.86 18.77
C ASP A 114 3.08 -0.69 17.68
N ILE A 115 4.18 -0.03 18.06
CA ILE A 115 5.38 0.07 17.22
C ILE A 115 6.08 -1.30 17.31
N SER A 116 5.41 -2.33 16.82
CA SER A 116 6.04 -3.62 16.64
C SER A 116 7.06 -3.52 15.50
N ILE A 117 8.32 -3.77 15.80
CA ILE A 117 9.42 -3.85 14.82
C ILE A 117 9.00 -4.74 13.64
N ARG A 118 8.30 -5.85 13.91
CA ARG A 118 7.78 -6.78 12.89
C ARG A 118 6.86 -6.13 11.85
N ASN A 119 6.13 -5.09 12.22
CA ASN A 119 5.22 -4.40 11.31
C ASN A 119 5.94 -3.43 10.41
N ILE A 120 6.91 -2.73 10.97
CA ILE A 120 7.80 -1.86 10.21
C ILE A 120 8.60 -2.71 9.23
N GLU A 121 9.18 -3.82 9.68
CA GLU A 121 9.90 -4.78 8.81
C GLU A 121 9.02 -5.30 7.68
N ARG A 122 7.78 -5.72 7.97
CA ARG A 122 6.85 -6.21 6.94
C ARG A 122 6.60 -5.14 5.87
N VAL A 123 6.27 -3.91 6.26
CA VAL A 123 6.02 -2.82 5.32
C VAL A 123 7.28 -2.48 4.52
N LEU A 124 8.45 -2.50 5.16
CA LEU A 124 9.72 -2.28 4.49
C LEU A 124 10.04 -3.41 3.50
N VAL A 125 9.90 -4.66 3.90
CA VAL A 125 10.11 -5.82 3.01
C VAL A 125 9.14 -5.78 1.83
N GLU A 126 7.86 -5.52 2.04
CA GLU A 126 6.88 -5.37 0.97
C GLU A 126 7.21 -4.18 0.05
N SER A 127 7.73 -3.07 0.61
CA SER A 127 8.04 -1.86 -0.16
C SER A 127 9.35 -1.95 -0.94
N PHE A 128 10.38 -2.58 -0.37
CA PHE A 128 11.71 -2.66 -0.98
C PHE A 128 12.01 -4.01 -1.62
N GLY A 129 11.35 -5.08 -1.18
CA GLY A 129 11.54 -6.43 -1.73
C GLY A 129 11.29 -6.48 -3.24
N PHE A 130 10.29 -5.75 -3.73
CA PHE A 130 10.00 -5.65 -5.16
C PHE A 130 11.12 -4.94 -5.94
N ILE A 131 11.73 -3.89 -5.37
CA ILE A 131 12.85 -3.18 -6.00
C ILE A 131 14.09 -4.09 -6.09
N LEU A 132 14.37 -4.84 -5.02
CA LEU A 132 15.49 -5.80 -4.99
C LEU A 132 15.26 -6.94 -6.00
N PHE A 133 14.05 -7.45 -6.08
CA PHE A 133 13.67 -8.46 -7.06
C PHE A 133 13.82 -7.97 -8.50
N TYR A 134 13.37 -6.74 -8.79
CA TYR A 134 13.54 -6.12 -10.10
C TYR A 134 15.01 -5.91 -10.47
N LYS A 135 15.83 -5.42 -9.52
CA LYS A 135 17.29 -5.29 -9.73
C LYS A 135 17.93 -6.64 -10.03
N LYS A 136 17.52 -7.70 -9.32
CA LYS A 136 18.02 -9.05 -9.56
C LYS A 136 17.64 -9.56 -10.95
N ILE A 137 16.40 -9.40 -11.39
CA ILE A 137 15.97 -9.78 -12.75
C ILE A 137 16.75 -8.99 -13.80
N ARG A 138 16.91 -7.68 -13.63
CA ARG A 138 17.67 -6.84 -14.57
C ARG A 138 19.13 -7.25 -14.65
N PHE A 139 19.73 -7.61 -13.52
CA PHE A 139 21.11 -8.11 -13.47
C PHE A 139 21.24 -9.45 -14.20
N LEU A 140 20.32 -10.38 -14.00
CA LEU A 140 20.30 -11.67 -14.69
C LEU A 140 20.12 -11.50 -16.21
N ASN A 141 19.22 -10.61 -16.64
CA ASN A 141 19.07 -10.27 -18.05
C ASN A 141 20.35 -9.65 -18.64
N TYR A 142 21.02 -8.78 -17.89
CA TYR A 142 22.29 -8.21 -18.33
C TYR A 142 23.38 -9.27 -18.52
N LEU A 143 23.50 -10.23 -17.59
CA LEU A 143 24.42 -11.37 -17.72
C LEU A 143 24.08 -12.21 -18.96
N HIS A 144 22.80 -12.51 -19.19
CA HIS A 144 22.37 -13.27 -20.37
C HIS A 144 22.72 -12.55 -21.68
N TYR A 145 22.55 -11.23 -21.74
CA TYR A 145 22.97 -10.43 -22.91
C TYR A 145 24.52 -10.38 -23.09
N SER A 146 25.26 -10.32 -21.98
CA SER A 146 26.74 -10.35 -22.06
C SER A 146 27.24 -11.69 -22.56
N ASP A 147 26.61 -12.80 -22.17
CA ASP A 147 26.97 -14.14 -22.63
C ASP A 147 26.68 -14.34 -24.14
N ILE A 148 25.56 -13.78 -24.62
CA ILE A 148 25.21 -13.79 -26.04
C ILE A 148 26.24 -12.95 -26.84
N LEU A 149 26.61 -11.76 -26.37
CA LEU A 149 27.61 -10.92 -27.01
C LEU A 149 28.97 -11.59 -27.01
N LEU A 150 29.40 -12.23 -25.92
CA LEU A 150 30.61 -12.99 -25.83
C LEU A 150 30.61 -14.18 -26.80
N SER A 151 29.51 -14.88 -26.95
CA SER A 151 29.38 -15.98 -27.91
C SER A 151 29.48 -15.51 -29.37
N PHE A 152 29.02 -14.30 -29.68
CA PHE A 152 29.21 -13.69 -31.01
C PHE A 152 30.68 -13.31 -31.28
N PHE A 153 31.45 -12.91 -30.25
CA PHE A 153 32.87 -12.57 -30.38
C PHE A 153 33.82 -13.78 -30.44
N ILE A 154 33.37 -14.96 -29.98
CA ILE A 154 34.17 -16.19 -29.98
C ILE A 154 34.00 -16.98 -31.30
N ILE A 155 32.98 -16.68 -32.10
CA ILE A 155 32.66 -17.36 -33.37
C ILE A 155 33.27 -16.65 -34.59
N TYR A 156 33.88 -15.47 -34.40
CA TYR A 156 34.63 -14.75 -35.39
C TYR A 156 36.12 -14.62 -34.96
#